data_edc4b4ac3cb8f94605720bae3458c0cd
#
_entry.id   edc4b4ac3cb8f94605720bae3458c0cd
#
_cell.length_a   1.000
_cell.length_b   1.000
_cell.length_c   1.000
_cell.angle_alpha   90.00
_cell.angle_beta   90.00
_cell.angle_gamma   90.00
#
_symmetry.space_group_name_H-M   'P 1'
#
loop_
_entity.id
_entity.type
_entity.pdbx_description
1 polymer ?
#
loop_
_entity_poly.entity_id
_entity_poly.type
_entity_poly.pdbx_seq_one_letter_code
_entity_poly.pdbx_strand_id
1 'polypeptide(L)' 'MAEGEDQHALLDKLEHDLRSMEFNRPYDVIEIRKLESKILELKTKLQESELAFGQA' A
#
# COMPACT_ATOMS: atom_id res chain seq x y z
N MET A 1 3.77 -19.70 6.82
CA MET A 1 3.99 -18.35 6.37
C MET A 1 2.69 -17.62 6.14
N ALA A 2 2.47 -16.55 6.83
CA ALA A 2 1.20 -15.85 6.76
C ALA A 2 1.20 -14.87 5.59
N GLU A 3 0.43 -15.19 4.57
CA GLU A 3 0.33 -14.32 3.42
C GLU A 3 -0.29 -12.98 3.78
N GLY A 4 -1.18 -12.97 4.77
CA GLY A 4 -1.76 -11.73 5.23
C GLY A 4 -0.72 -10.78 5.80
N GLU A 5 0.24 -11.34 6.51
CA GLU A 5 1.32 -10.53 7.04
C GLU A 5 2.18 -9.94 5.95
N ASP A 6 2.41 -10.73 4.90
CA ASP A 6 3.20 -10.24 3.78
C ASP A 6 2.51 -9.07 3.10
N GLN A 7 1.19 -9.13 2.98
CA GLN A 7 0.46 -8.03 2.36
C GLN A 7 0.51 -6.77 3.21
N HIS A 8 0.36 -6.94 4.52
CA HIS A 8 0.45 -5.77 5.41
C HIS A 8 1.86 -5.19 5.41
N ALA A 9 2.86 -6.05 5.41
CA ALA A 9 4.24 -5.60 5.36
C ALA A 9 4.53 -4.88 4.05
N LEU A 10 3.99 -5.39 2.95
CA LEU A 10 4.16 -4.75 1.66
C LEU A 10 3.51 -3.38 1.63
N LEU A 11 2.30 -3.29 2.18
CA LEU A 11 1.61 -2.00 2.25
C LEU A 11 2.41 -0.99 3.06
N ASP A 12 2.91 -1.43 4.19
CA ASP A 12 3.71 -0.58 5.05
C ASP A 12 4.95 -0.07 4.33
N LYS A 13 5.59 -0.96 3.60
CA LYS A 13 6.78 -0.61 2.83
C LYS A 13 6.46 0.38 1.73
N LEU A 14 5.34 0.18 1.06
CA LEU A 14 4.94 1.10 0.00
C LEU A 14 4.64 2.48 0.54
N GLU A 15 3.98 2.54 1.70
CA GLU A 15 3.70 3.83 2.33
C GLU A 15 4.99 4.52 2.74
N HIS A 16 5.93 3.74 3.24
CA HIS A 16 7.23 4.29 3.62
C HIS A 16 7.96 4.85 2.40
N ASP A 17 7.92 4.11 1.30
CA ASP A 17 8.52 4.56 0.06
C ASP A 17 7.87 5.85 -0.43
N LEU A 18 6.56 5.93 -0.33
CA LEU A 18 5.84 7.13 -0.76
C LEU A 18 6.31 8.34 0.03
N ARG A 19 6.42 8.21 1.34
CA ARG A 19 6.89 9.31 2.16
C ARG A 19 8.30 9.72 1.81
N SER A 20 9.17 8.73 1.56
CA SER A 20 10.54 9.02 1.16
C SER A 20 10.57 9.81 -0.13
N MET A 21 9.74 9.43 -1.09
CA MET A 21 9.68 10.15 -2.35
C MET A 21 9.20 11.58 -2.19
N GLU A 22 8.24 11.78 -1.29
CA GLU A 22 7.73 13.13 -1.06
C GLU A 22 8.76 14.02 -0.41
N PHE A 23 9.62 13.45 0.39
CA PHE A 23 10.67 14.22 1.05
C PHE A 23 11.86 14.49 0.17
N ASN A 24 12.17 13.56 -0.73
CA ASN A 24 13.36 13.70 -1.59
C ASN A 24 13.06 14.59 -2.79
N ARG A 25 13.87 15.58 -2.98
CA ARG A 25 13.73 16.51 -4.10
C ARG A 25 14.88 16.31 -5.07
N PRO A 26 14.60 16.42 -6.37
CA PRO A 26 13.28 16.58 -6.98
C PRO A 26 12.54 15.28 -7.00
N TYR A 27 11.26 15.30 -6.64
CA TYR A 27 10.46 14.09 -6.67
C TYR A 27 9.69 14.02 -7.99
N ASP A 28 9.43 12.79 -8.40
CA ASP A 28 8.74 12.52 -9.66
C ASP A 28 7.26 12.32 -9.38
N VAL A 29 6.45 13.26 -9.84
CA VAL A 29 5.01 13.22 -9.60
C VAL A 29 4.40 11.96 -10.19
N ILE A 30 4.90 11.53 -11.35
CA ILE A 30 4.38 10.34 -12.00
C ILE A 30 4.63 9.10 -11.14
N GLU A 31 5.84 9.00 -10.61
CA GLU A 31 6.19 7.88 -9.74
C GLU A 31 5.36 7.88 -8.47
N ILE A 32 5.16 9.05 -7.89
CA ILE A 32 4.37 9.17 -6.68
C ILE A 32 2.93 8.75 -6.94
N ARG A 33 2.37 9.16 -8.05
CA ARG A 33 1.00 8.79 -8.39
C ARG A 33 0.86 7.29 -8.61
N LYS A 34 1.84 6.70 -9.27
CA LYS A 34 1.83 5.25 -9.47
C LYS A 34 1.85 4.51 -8.15
N LEU A 35 2.69 4.98 -7.24
CA LEU A 35 2.81 4.36 -5.93
C LEU A 35 1.54 4.54 -5.12
N GLU A 36 0.94 5.72 -5.19
CA GLU A 36 -0.32 5.97 -4.50
C GLU A 36 -1.42 5.04 -5.00
N SER A 37 -1.47 4.83 -6.31
CA SER A 37 -2.45 3.93 -6.89
C SER A 37 -2.25 2.50 -6.38
N LYS A 38 -1.02 2.05 -6.32
CA LYS A 38 -0.73 0.72 -5.80
C LYS A 38 -1.14 0.58 -4.35
N ILE A 39 -0.85 1.59 -3.57
CA ILE A 39 -1.22 1.56 -2.16
C ILE A 39 -2.73 1.49 -2.01
N LEU A 40 -3.43 2.28 -2.78
CA LEU A 40 -4.89 2.30 -2.72
C LEU A 40 -5.48 0.95 -3.12
N GLU A 41 -4.96 0.37 -4.19
CA GLU A 41 -5.42 -0.95 -4.63
C GLU A 41 -5.21 -2.00 -3.55
N LEU A 42 -4.03 -1.98 -2.94
CA LEU A 42 -3.72 -2.97 -1.93
C LEU A 42 -4.58 -2.78 -0.69
N LYS A 43 -4.79 -1.53 -0.31
CA LYS A 43 -5.67 -1.24 0.82
C LYS A 43 -7.08 -1.74 0.57
N THR A 44 -7.58 -1.50 -0.64
CA THR A 44 -8.92 -1.94 -0.99
C THR A 44 -9.04 -3.45 -0.93
N LYS A 45 -8.04 -4.15 -1.45
CA LYS A 45 -8.04 -5.60 -1.41
C LYS A 45 -8.01 -6.12 0.01
N LEU A 46 -7.19 -5.52 0.85
CA LEU A 46 -7.10 -5.93 2.24
C LEU A 46 -8.42 -5.70 2.97
N GLN A 47 -9.04 -4.56 2.72
CA GLN A 47 -10.31 -4.24 3.35
C GLN A 47 -11.40 -5.22 2.92
N GLU A 48 -11.45 -5.53 1.63
CA GLU A 48 -12.44 -6.48 1.14
C GLU A 48 -12.25 -7.85 1.78
N SER A 49 -11.00 -8.26 1.90
CA SER A 49 -10.69 -9.54 2.51
C SER A 49 -11.12 -9.57 3.96
N GLU A 50 -10.84 -8.49 4.69
CA GLU A 50 -11.20 -8.41 6.09
C GLU A 50 -12.71 -8.37 6.29
N LEU A 51 -13.39 -7.64 5.41
CA LEU A 51 -14.85 -7.58 5.48
C LEU A 51 -15.47 -8.94 5.23
N ALA A 52 -14.93 -9.67 4.26
CA ALA A 52 -15.44 -11.02 3.98
C ALA A 52 -15.27 -11.92 5.19
N PHE A 53 -14.13 -11.81 5.86
CA PHE A 53 -13.89 -12.59 7.06
C PHE A 53 -14.80 -12.17 8.19
N GLY A 54 -14.99 -10.87 8.33
CA GLY A 54 -15.79 -10.33 9.41
C GLY A 54 -17.25 -10.75 9.32
N GLN A 55 -17.73 -10.98 8.11
CA GLN A 55 -19.12 -11.37 7.92
C GLN A 55 -19.33 -12.86 8.04
N ALA A 56 -18.29 -13.62 7.93
CA ALA A 56 -18.41 -15.05 8.11
C ALA A 56 -18.56 -15.38 9.56
#